data_8b218682be4b9fe2f43e7e83cd698571
#
_entry.id   8b218682be4b9fe2f43e7e83cd698571
#
_cell.length_a   1.000
_cell.length_b   1.000
_cell.length_c   1.000
_cell.angle_alpha   90.00
_cell.angle_beta   90.00
_cell.angle_gamma   90.00
#
_symmetry.space_group_name_H-M   'P 1'
#
loop_
_entity.id
_entity.type
_entity.pdbx_description
1 polymer ?
#
loop_
_entity_poly.entity_id
_entity_poly.type
_entity_poly.pdbx_seq_one_letter_code
_entity_poly.pdbx_strand_id
1 'polypeptide(L)'
;MHAYRSHTCGQLRLGDAGETVRLSGWVHRKRDHGNLLFVDLRDHYGITQCVLDTSSPLFGKIEAVRPESVVSLTGRVVKRTPETINPKLPTGEIELRVDEYRLQSAAEMLPLQVNSDEDSSEDLRLMYRFLDLRRDRIHRNILLRSQVIASIRRRMVEGGFTEFQTPILTSSSPEGARDYLVPSRIHPGKFYALPQAPQQFKQLLMIAGFDRYFQIAPCFRDEDARADRSPGEFYQLDFEMSFVTQEDVFAALEPVLHGVFEEFKGSRRVSPQPFARIPYDEAMLKYGSDKPDLRNPLLITDVSEIFRDSGFGIFAKSVASGGLVRAIPAPGTAERPRSFFDKLNEWAREQGAAGLGYIIFAEGGAKGPIAKNLDGPRIAALREATGLKDGDSLFFVSDKKPAAEKFAGAVRAKLAHELGLIDAGEFRFCWIVDFPMFERDPITDKIGFSHNPFSMPQGGLEALETKDPLTVKAFQYDIVCNGIELSSGAIRNHLPEIMYKAFAIAGYSQAEVESRFAGMLNALKFGAPPHGGSAPGIDRIVMMLADERNIREVVAFPLNQQAMDLMMQAPSAVPADRLKELHIRLDLPPVKK
;
A
#
# COMPACT_ATOMS: atom_id res chain seq x y z
N MET A 1 20.87 -32.97 27.00
CA MET A 1 19.97 -32.55 25.89
C MET A 1 18.88 -31.66 26.46
N HIS A 2 18.53 -30.54 25.81
CA HIS A 2 17.44 -29.67 26.26
C HIS A 2 16.10 -30.44 26.28
N ALA A 3 15.19 -30.10 27.21
CA ALA A 3 13.94 -30.84 27.44
C ALA A 3 13.05 -30.97 26.19
N TYR A 4 13.02 -29.94 25.33
CA TYR A 4 12.16 -29.91 24.15
C TYR A 4 12.92 -30.18 22.83
N ARG A 5 14.08 -29.55 22.61
CA ARG A 5 14.82 -29.73 21.36
C ARG A 5 16.32 -29.46 21.54
N SER A 6 17.16 -30.24 20.81
CA SER A 6 18.60 -29.96 20.66
C SER A 6 18.89 -29.15 19.40
N HIS A 7 18.08 -29.32 18.35
CA HIS A 7 18.19 -28.65 17.04
C HIS A 7 16.82 -28.18 16.57
N THR A 8 16.81 -27.23 15.66
CA THR A 8 15.59 -26.82 14.94
C THR A 8 15.33 -27.73 13.75
N CYS A 9 14.07 -27.76 13.25
CA CYS A 9 13.71 -28.58 12.10
C CYS A 9 14.33 -28.11 10.77
N GLY A 10 14.91 -26.93 10.72
CA GLY A 10 15.62 -26.41 9.55
C GLY A 10 17.14 -26.47 9.64
N GLN A 11 17.71 -26.92 10.76
CA GLN A 11 19.13 -26.77 11.06
C GLN A 11 20.00 -27.92 10.58
N LEU A 12 19.46 -29.16 10.60
CA LEU A 12 20.24 -30.39 10.34
C LEU A 12 20.78 -30.42 8.91
N ARG A 13 22.01 -30.91 8.78
CA ARG A 13 22.74 -31.08 7.51
C ARG A 13 23.43 -32.45 7.48
N LEU A 14 24.06 -32.78 6.36
CA LEU A 14 24.77 -34.05 6.16
C LEU A 14 25.90 -34.28 7.22
N GLY A 15 26.49 -33.21 7.72
CA GLY A 15 27.53 -33.26 8.77
C GLY A 15 27.02 -33.77 10.12
N ASP A 16 25.71 -33.68 10.37
CA ASP A 16 25.09 -34.17 11.62
C ASP A 16 24.72 -35.65 11.57
N ALA A 17 25.01 -36.32 10.43
CA ALA A 17 24.69 -37.76 10.27
C ALA A 17 25.43 -38.61 11.31
N GLY A 18 24.67 -39.46 12.01
CA GLY A 18 25.15 -40.28 13.12
C GLY A 18 24.86 -39.69 14.49
N GLU A 19 24.54 -38.42 14.61
CA GLU A 19 24.17 -37.80 15.89
C GLU A 19 22.76 -38.22 16.35
N THR A 20 22.58 -38.26 17.66
CA THR A 20 21.25 -38.39 18.28
C THR A 20 20.74 -37.02 18.66
N VAL A 21 19.63 -36.62 18.03
CA VAL A 21 19.05 -35.28 18.20
C VAL A 21 17.59 -35.35 18.65
N ARG A 22 17.11 -34.26 19.25
CA ARG A 22 15.69 -34.07 19.56
C ARG A 22 15.17 -32.88 18.80
N LEU A 23 14.11 -33.11 18.02
CA LEU A 23 13.34 -32.07 17.31
C LEU A 23 11.98 -31.92 17.95
N SER A 24 11.45 -30.70 17.98
CA SER A 24 10.07 -30.39 18.38
C SER A 24 9.41 -29.48 17.37
N GLY A 25 8.18 -29.79 17.01
CA GLY A 25 7.44 -29.02 16.02
C GLY A 25 6.04 -29.58 15.79
N TRP A 26 5.43 -29.08 14.76
CA TRP A 26 4.11 -29.50 14.27
C TRP A 26 4.26 -30.64 13.26
N VAL A 27 3.40 -31.66 13.34
CA VAL A 27 3.26 -32.68 12.32
C VAL A 27 2.65 -32.07 11.07
N HIS A 28 3.49 -31.68 10.11
CA HIS A 28 3.07 -30.99 8.90
C HIS A 28 2.39 -31.94 7.90
N ARG A 29 3.00 -33.08 7.65
CA ARG A 29 2.47 -34.11 6.74
C ARG A 29 2.90 -35.51 7.20
N LYS A 30 2.03 -36.48 6.97
CA LYS A 30 2.36 -37.91 7.15
C LYS A 30 2.15 -38.69 5.84
N ARG A 31 2.98 -39.67 5.59
CA ARG A 31 2.87 -40.58 4.44
C ARG A 31 3.22 -41.95 4.88
N ASP A 32 2.30 -42.91 4.68
CA ASP A 32 2.51 -44.34 4.90
C ASP A 32 2.91 -44.99 3.57
N HIS A 33 4.02 -45.66 3.53
CA HIS A 33 4.55 -46.40 2.40
C HIS A 33 4.68 -47.91 2.72
N GLY A 34 3.74 -48.45 3.46
CA GLY A 34 3.61 -49.86 3.78
C GLY A 34 4.56 -50.33 4.89
N ASN A 35 5.86 -50.19 4.72
CA ASN A 35 6.85 -50.58 5.73
C ASN A 35 7.44 -49.41 6.52
N LEU A 36 7.21 -48.19 6.07
CA LEU A 36 7.77 -46.97 6.64
C LEU A 36 6.70 -45.87 6.77
N LEU A 37 6.66 -45.24 7.92
CA LEU A 37 5.89 -44.01 8.15
C LEU A 37 6.83 -42.84 8.07
N PHE A 38 6.57 -41.93 7.13
CA PHE A 38 7.27 -40.66 7.01
C PHE A 38 6.45 -39.56 7.66
N VAL A 39 7.11 -38.74 8.49
CA VAL A 39 6.54 -37.58 9.18
C VAL A 39 7.39 -36.37 8.84
N ASP A 40 6.82 -35.41 8.14
CA ASP A 40 7.45 -34.13 7.93
C ASP A 40 7.16 -33.25 9.20
N LEU A 41 8.18 -33.03 10.01
CA LEU A 41 8.09 -32.21 11.23
C LEU A 41 8.52 -30.78 10.91
N ARG A 42 7.68 -29.82 11.21
CA ARG A 42 7.89 -28.40 10.91
C ARG A 42 8.02 -27.58 12.19
N ASP A 43 8.95 -26.65 12.20
CA ASP A 43 9.00 -25.54 13.15
C ASP A 43 9.13 -24.19 12.43
N HIS A 44 9.46 -23.12 13.14
CA HIS A 44 9.69 -21.80 12.56
C HIS A 44 10.83 -21.78 11.52
N TYR A 45 11.82 -22.65 11.67
CA TYR A 45 13.07 -22.60 10.90
C TYR A 45 13.05 -23.51 9.68
N GLY A 46 12.09 -24.42 9.58
CA GLY A 46 11.99 -25.33 8.44
C GLY A 46 11.33 -26.67 8.73
N ILE A 47 11.63 -27.63 7.88
CA ILE A 47 11.05 -28.98 7.91
C ILE A 47 12.17 -30.02 7.92
N THR A 48 12.05 -31.03 8.79
CA THR A 48 12.86 -32.25 8.74
C THR A 48 11.95 -33.46 8.54
N GLN A 49 12.26 -34.31 7.59
CA GLN A 49 11.61 -35.61 7.46
C GLN A 49 12.08 -36.56 8.57
N CYS A 50 11.11 -37.11 9.30
CA CYS A 50 11.32 -38.15 10.29
C CYS A 50 10.77 -39.47 9.77
N VAL A 51 11.42 -40.59 10.06
CA VAL A 51 11.05 -41.90 9.55
C VAL A 51 10.96 -42.92 10.69
N LEU A 52 9.92 -43.77 10.62
CA LEU A 52 9.72 -44.89 11.49
C LEU A 52 9.46 -46.14 10.66
N ASP A 53 10.02 -47.28 11.12
CA ASP A 53 9.69 -48.60 10.64
C ASP A 53 8.37 -49.09 11.25
N THR A 54 7.56 -49.84 10.51
CA THR A 54 6.29 -50.41 11.01
C THR A 54 6.48 -51.39 12.17
N SER A 55 7.68 -51.99 12.31
CA SER A 55 8.04 -52.82 13.47
C SER A 55 8.27 -52.01 14.75
N SER A 56 8.39 -50.70 14.67
CA SER A 56 8.59 -49.83 15.84
C SER A 56 7.34 -49.84 16.76
N PRO A 57 7.50 -50.02 18.08
CA PRO A 57 6.39 -49.89 19.03
C PRO A 57 5.77 -48.50 19.08
N LEU A 58 6.40 -47.52 18.46
CA LEU A 58 5.91 -46.13 18.35
C LEU A 58 5.03 -45.91 17.11
N PHE A 59 5.05 -46.87 16.15
CA PHE A 59 4.35 -46.70 14.87
C PHE A 59 2.89 -46.30 15.05
N GLY A 60 2.08 -47.14 15.69
CA GLY A 60 0.64 -46.85 15.87
C GLY A 60 0.34 -45.59 16.69
N LYS A 61 1.25 -45.19 17.60
CA LYS A 61 1.09 -43.95 18.36
C LYS A 61 1.27 -42.74 17.47
N ILE A 62 2.27 -42.73 16.58
CA ILE A 62 2.57 -41.62 15.68
C ILE A 62 1.62 -41.57 14.48
N GLU A 63 1.23 -42.76 14.00
CA GLU A 63 0.22 -42.88 12.94
C GLU A 63 -1.12 -42.25 13.35
N ALA A 64 -1.54 -42.45 14.60
CA ALA A 64 -2.78 -41.88 15.13
C ALA A 64 -2.74 -40.37 15.37
N VAL A 65 -1.56 -39.72 15.37
CA VAL A 65 -1.42 -38.29 15.60
C VAL A 65 -1.98 -37.50 14.42
N ARG A 66 -2.84 -36.56 14.67
CA ARG A 66 -3.38 -35.65 13.62
C ARG A 66 -2.34 -34.65 13.13
N PRO A 67 -2.40 -34.23 11.86
CA PRO A 67 -1.65 -33.08 11.37
C PRO A 67 -1.83 -31.87 12.27
N GLU A 68 -0.79 -31.05 12.34
CA GLU A 68 -0.70 -29.86 13.21
C GLU A 68 -0.71 -30.14 14.72
N SER A 69 -0.66 -31.40 15.16
CA SER A 69 -0.32 -31.73 16.55
C SER A 69 1.16 -31.40 16.81
N VAL A 70 1.48 -30.98 18.02
CA VAL A 70 2.86 -30.67 18.45
C VAL A 70 3.48 -31.91 19.08
N VAL A 71 4.61 -32.32 18.55
CA VAL A 71 5.35 -33.49 19.03
C VAL A 71 6.83 -33.18 19.25
N SER A 72 7.47 -33.95 20.13
CA SER A 72 8.92 -34.06 20.21
C SER A 72 9.35 -35.45 19.78
N LEU A 73 10.28 -35.49 18.84
CA LEU A 73 10.87 -36.74 18.30
C LEU A 73 12.36 -36.74 18.62
N THR A 74 12.84 -37.78 19.26
CA THR A 74 14.27 -38.06 19.46
C THR A 74 14.68 -39.21 18.58
N GLY A 75 15.84 -39.11 17.96
CA GLY A 75 16.31 -40.18 17.08
C GLY A 75 17.67 -39.88 16.50
N ARG A 76 18.12 -40.79 15.66
CA ARG A 76 19.41 -40.70 14.98
C ARG A 76 19.26 -40.04 13.61
N VAL A 77 20.11 -39.05 13.33
CA VAL A 77 20.21 -38.46 11.99
C VAL A 77 20.88 -39.47 11.06
N VAL A 78 20.23 -39.76 9.94
CA VAL A 78 20.75 -40.66 8.92
C VAL A 78 20.78 -39.99 7.56
N LYS A 79 21.79 -40.36 6.74
CA LYS A 79 21.91 -39.92 5.37
C LYS A 79 20.86 -40.61 4.50
N ARG A 80 20.19 -39.86 3.63
CA ARG A 80 19.30 -40.41 2.60
C ARG A 80 20.10 -41.05 1.46
N THR A 81 19.50 -42.04 0.79
CA THR A 81 20.05 -42.54 -0.45
C THR A 81 19.95 -41.51 -1.57
N PRO A 82 20.81 -41.53 -2.58
CA PRO A 82 20.77 -40.58 -3.67
C PRO A 82 19.37 -40.40 -4.32
N GLU A 83 18.62 -41.51 -4.40
CA GLU A 83 17.28 -41.55 -5.02
C GLU A 83 16.21 -40.89 -4.15
N THR A 84 16.45 -40.73 -2.85
CA THR A 84 15.48 -40.18 -1.87
C THR A 84 15.83 -38.78 -1.42
N ILE A 85 16.95 -38.19 -1.87
CA ILE A 85 17.31 -36.79 -1.59
C ILE A 85 16.22 -35.86 -2.09
N ASN A 86 15.79 -34.95 -1.23
CA ASN A 86 14.81 -33.92 -1.59
C ASN A 86 15.48 -32.52 -1.73
N PRO A 87 15.80 -32.06 -2.94
CA PRO A 87 16.50 -30.78 -3.15
C PRO A 87 15.66 -29.57 -2.79
N LYS A 88 14.37 -29.73 -2.55
CA LYS A 88 13.47 -28.63 -2.14
C LYS A 88 13.57 -28.27 -0.65
N LEU A 89 14.19 -29.12 0.15
CA LEU A 89 14.39 -28.90 1.58
C LEU A 89 15.87 -28.69 1.89
N PRO A 90 16.23 -27.68 2.69
CA PRO A 90 17.62 -27.51 3.17
C PRO A 90 18.15 -28.73 3.95
N THR A 91 17.25 -29.49 4.58
CA THR A 91 17.51 -30.72 5.32
C THR A 91 17.35 -31.99 4.44
N GLY A 92 17.17 -31.81 3.13
CA GLY A 92 16.73 -32.89 2.23
C GLY A 92 17.74 -34.03 1.99
N GLU A 93 19.01 -33.88 2.41
CA GLU A 93 20.05 -34.94 2.34
C GLU A 93 20.00 -35.88 3.52
N ILE A 94 19.28 -35.56 4.59
CA ILE A 94 19.17 -36.32 5.82
C ILE A 94 17.71 -36.62 6.18
N GLU A 95 17.52 -37.55 7.08
CA GLU A 95 16.26 -37.79 7.79
C GLU A 95 16.54 -38.23 9.23
N LEU A 96 15.55 -38.03 10.11
CA LEU A 96 15.62 -38.46 11.50
C LEU A 96 14.97 -39.82 11.65
N ARG A 97 15.75 -40.86 11.99
CA ARG A 97 15.21 -42.16 12.37
C ARG A 97 14.76 -42.10 13.83
N VAL A 98 13.44 -42.21 14.06
CA VAL A 98 12.82 -41.91 15.36
C VAL A 98 12.98 -43.10 16.33
N ASP A 99 13.55 -42.82 17.51
CA ASP A 99 13.70 -43.75 18.62
C ASP A 99 12.77 -43.44 19.80
N GLU A 100 12.43 -42.13 20.01
CA GLU A 100 11.53 -41.69 21.09
C GLU A 100 10.48 -40.72 20.55
N TYR A 101 9.30 -40.78 21.13
CA TYR A 101 8.16 -39.92 20.81
C TYR A 101 7.52 -39.38 22.06
N ARG A 102 7.19 -38.07 22.02
CA ARG A 102 6.35 -37.42 23.05
C ARG A 102 5.34 -36.50 22.39
N LEU A 103 4.05 -36.73 22.67
CA LEU A 103 2.99 -35.79 22.33
C LEU A 103 3.05 -34.59 23.30
N GLN A 104 3.19 -33.40 22.76
CA GLN A 104 3.16 -32.16 23.55
C GLN A 104 1.74 -31.57 23.59
N SER A 105 1.06 -31.55 22.43
CA SER A 105 -0.32 -31.07 22.31
C SER A 105 -0.99 -31.72 21.09
N ALA A 106 -2.16 -32.27 21.26
CA ALA A 106 -2.96 -32.84 20.19
C ALA A 106 -3.75 -31.75 19.47
N ALA A 107 -3.79 -31.80 18.13
CA ALA A 107 -4.69 -30.97 17.34
C ALA A 107 -6.06 -31.63 17.17
N GLU A 108 -7.10 -30.82 17.09
CA GLU A 108 -8.42 -31.24 16.63
C GLU A 108 -8.47 -31.29 15.09
N MET A 109 -9.66 -31.54 14.55
CA MET A 109 -9.89 -31.44 13.10
C MET A 109 -9.68 -30.00 12.66
N LEU A 110 -8.81 -29.79 11.67
CA LEU A 110 -8.45 -28.45 11.21
C LEU A 110 -9.60 -27.83 10.41
N PRO A 111 -10.01 -26.60 10.72
CA PRO A 111 -11.01 -25.87 9.95
C PRO A 111 -10.49 -25.38 8.59
N LEU A 112 -9.15 -25.26 8.46
CA LEU A 112 -8.48 -24.92 7.21
C LEU A 112 -7.18 -25.75 7.08
N GLN A 113 -6.80 -26.05 5.84
CA GLN A 113 -5.58 -26.81 5.57
C GLN A 113 -4.35 -25.89 5.63
N VAL A 114 -3.36 -26.26 6.46
CA VAL A 114 -2.10 -25.50 6.63
C VAL A 114 -1.08 -25.87 5.54
N ASN A 115 -1.08 -27.12 5.11
CA ASN A 115 -0.11 -27.70 4.18
C ASN A 115 -0.58 -27.69 2.70
N SER A 116 -1.56 -26.90 2.36
CA SER A 116 -2.16 -26.75 1.04
C SER A 116 -2.26 -25.29 0.66
N ASP A 117 -2.13 -24.98 -0.63
CA ASP A 117 -2.39 -23.66 -1.21
C ASP A 117 -3.86 -23.49 -1.62
N GLU A 118 -4.75 -24.40 -1.21
CA GLU A 118 -6.18 -24.27 -1.46
C GLU A 118 -6.72 -22.98 -0.87
N ASP A 119 -7.52 -22.29 -1.69
CA ASP A 119 -8.18 -21.04 -1.29
C ASP A 119 -9.30 -21.34 -0.28
N SER A 120 -9.12 -20.82 0.92
CA SER A 120 -10.18 -20.67 1.90
C SER A 120 -10.70 -19.25 1.89
N SER A 121 -11.97 -19.05 2.29
CA SER A 121 -12.53 -17.70 2.38
C SER A 121 -11.70 -16.83 3.33
N GLU A 122 -11.62 -15.53 3.05
CA GLU A 122 -10.86 -14.59 3.88
C GLU A 122 -11.33 -14.64 5.34
N ASP A 123 -12.65 -14.64 5.58
CA ASP A 123 -13.21 -14.69 6.93
C ASP A 123 -12.78 -15.94 7.71
N LEU A 124 -12.77 -17.11 7.07
CA LEU A 124 -12.29 -18.34 7.72
C LEU A 124 -10.80 -18.24 8.07
N ARG A 125 -9.99 -17.70 7.17
CA ARG A 125 -8.56 -17.49 7.39
C ARG A 125 -8.29 -16.49 8.53
N LEU A 126 -9.09 -15.43 8.63
CA LEU A 126 -8.98 -14.43 9.70
C LEU A 126 -9.50 -14.97 11.04
N MET A 127 -10.57 -15.76 11.05
CA MET A 127 -11.08 -16.41 12.26
C MET A 127 -10.06 -17.39 12.87
N TYR A 128 -9.32 -18.09 12.02
CA TYR A 128 -8.27 -19.04 12.43
C TYR A 128 -6.88 -18.52 12.01
N ARG A 129 -6.63 -17.22 12.16
CA ARG A 129 -5.41 -16.56 11.68
C ARG A 129 -4.14 -17.22 12.20
N PHE A 130 -4.15 -17.74 13.42
CA PHE A 130 -3.01 -18.50 13.97
C PHE A 130 -2.67 -19.80 13.19
N LEU A 131 -3.63 -20.40 12.49
CA LEU A 131 -3.37 -21.50 11.56
C LEU A 131 -2.91 -20.98 10.20
N ASP A 132 -3.53 -19.92 9.68
CA ASP A 132 -3.17 -19.30 8.41
C ASP A 132 -1.72 -18.77 8.44
N LEU A 133 -1.27 -18.22 9.59
CA LEU A 133 0.12 -17.80 9.83
C LEU A 133 1.14 -18.94 9.78
N ARG A 134 0.72 -20.20 9.87
CA ARG A 134 1.58 -21.36 9.70
C ARG A 134 1.77 -21.75 8.22
N ARG A 135 0.93 -21.23 7.31
CA ARG A 135 1.07 -21.46 5.85
C ARG A 135 2.31 -20.73 5.37
N ASP A 136 3.09 -21.38 4.53
CA ASP A 136 4.42 -20.93 4.12
C ASP A 136 4.39 -19.52 3.50
N ARG A 137 3.42 -19.20 2.63
CA ARG A 137 3.27 -17.88 2.01
C ARG A 137 3.07 -16.78 3.06
N ILE A 138 2.11 -16.95 3.96
CA ILE A 138 1.79 -15.94 4.97
C ILE A 138 2.92 -15.81 5.99
N HIS A 139 3.49 -16.94 6.41
CA HIS A 139 4.64 -16.96 7.32
C HIS A 139 5.82 -16.16 6.76
N ARG A 140 6.17 -16.36 5.50
CA ARG A 140 7.22 -15.59 4.81
C ARG A 140 6.90 -14.11 4.72
N ASN A 141 5.65 -13.74 4.43
CA ASN A 141 5.24 -12.34 4.37
C ASN A 141 5.44 -11.60 5.70
N ILE A 142 5.10 -12.25 6.82
CA ILE A 142 5.27 -11.66 8.16
C ILE A 142 6.76 -11.57 8.53
N LEU A 143 7.57 -12.55 8.16
CA LEU A 143 9.03 -12.48 8.34
C LEU A 143 9.63 -11.36 7.50
N LEU A 144 9.22 -11.23 6.24
CA LEU A 144 9.63 -10.13 5.36
C LEU A 144 9.29 -8.77 5.98
N ARG A 145 8.06 -8.61 6.51
CA ARG A 145 7.67 -7.39 7.22
C ARG A 145 8.65 -7.04 8.35
N SER A 146 9.00 -8.00 9.19
CA SER A 146 9.95 -7.81 10.28
C SER A 146 11.33 -7.38 9.78
N GLN A 147 11.81 -8.02 8.71
CA GLN A 147 13.10 -7.70 8.10
C GLN A 147 13.11 -6.33 7.43
N VAL A 148 12.04 -5.95 6.74
CA VAL A 148 11.87 -4.62 6.13
C VAL A 148 11.89 -3.53 7.20
N ILE A 149 11.16 -3.70 8.30
CA ILE A 149 11.17 -2.74 9.42
C ILE A 149 12.57 -2.62 10.04
N ALA A 150 13.28 -3.72 10.22
CA ALA A 150 14.66 -3.70 10.74
C ALA A 150 15.62 -2.98 9.77
N SER A 151 15.47 -3.19 8.45
CA SER A 151 16.25 -2.49 7.43
C SER A 151 15.97 -0.98 7.40
N ILE A 152 14.69 -0.58 7.50
CA ILE A 152 14.28 0.82 7.59
C ILE A 152 14.95 1.48 8.81
N ARG A 153 14.82 0.89 10.01
CA ARG A 153 15.43 1.44 11.24
C ARG A 153 16.93 1.62 11.12
N ARG A 154 17.63 0.61 10.63
CA ARG A 154 19.08 0.68 10.42
C ARG A 154 19.44 1.85 9.54
N ARG A 155 18.80 2.00 8.38
CA ARG A 155 19.08 3.07 7.42
C ARG A 155 18.75 4.46 7.96
N MET A 156 17.66 4.59 8.72
CA MET A 156 17.31 5.86 9.36
C MET A 156 18.35 6.26 10.41
N VAL A 157 18.79 5.34 11.26
CA VAL A 157 19.84 5.60 12.27
C VAL A 157 21.17 5.93 11.61
N GLU A 158 21.57 5.20 10.57
CA GLU A 158 22.75 5.48 9.76
C GLU A 158 22.67 6.86 9.07
N GLY A 159 21.46 7.31 8.69
CA GLY A 159 21.16 8.64 8.17
C GLY A 159 21.15 9.75 9.23
N GLY A 160 21.49 9.46 10.48
CA GLY A 160 21.57 10.43 11.59
C GLY A 160 20.22 10.77 12.22
N PHE A 161 19.18 9.97 12.01
CA PHE A 161 17.89 10.16 12.64
C PHE A 161 17.83 9.49 14.02
N THR A 162 17.08 10.11 14.93
CA THR A 162 16.78 9.56 16.26
C THR A 162 15.37 9.01 16.29
N GLU A 163 15.18 7.77 16.75
CA GLU A 163 13.86 7.15 16.92
C GLU A 163 13.19 7.67 18.19
N PHE A 164 11.97 8.17 18.06
CA PHE A 164 11.14 8.64 19.16
C PHE A 164 9.85 7.83 19.23
N GLN A 165 9.12 8.03 20.33
CA GLN A 165 7.75 7.58 20.52
C GLN A 165 6.87 8.78 20.85
N THR A 166 5.67 8.80 20.30
CA THR A 166 4.69 9.86 20.54
C THR A 166 3.42 9.26 21.17
N PRO A 167 2.61 10.06 21.87
CA PRO A 167 1.41 9.56 22.55
C PRO A 167 0.41 8.90 21.59
N ILE A 168 -0.15 7.75 22.02
CA ILE A 168 -1.27 7.08 21.35
C ILE A 168 -2.61 7.63 21.83
N LEU A 169 -2.73 8.04 23.10
CA LEU A 169 -3.90 8.75 23.61
C LEU A 169 -3.66 10.26 23.47
N THR A 170 -4.38 10.89 22.57
CA THR A 170 -4.23 12.32 22.26
C THR A 170 -5.58 12.99 22.05
N SER A 171 -5.59 14.22 21.57
CA SER A 171 -6.80 14.90 21.13
C SER A 171 -7.15 14.57 19.69
N SER A 172 -8.43 14.75 19.32
CA SER A 172 -8.90 14.67 17.95
C SER A 172 -8.08 15.59 17.03
N SER A 173 -7.70 15.07 15.87
CA SER A 173 -6.93 15.77 14.86
C SER A 173 -7.79 16.00 13.61
N PRO A 174 -7.80 17.21 13.03
CA PRO A 174 -8.61 17.51 11.86
C PRO A 174 -7.97 17.07 10.53
N GLU A 175 -7.23 15.99 10.51
CA GLU A 175 -6.47 15.52 9.33
C GLU A 175 -7.33 14.79 8.26
N GLY A 176 -8.65 14.88 8.35
CA GLY A 176 -9.57 14.46 7.27
C GLY A 176 -10.22 13.09 7.42
N ALA A 177 -9.62 12.12 8.11
CA ALA A 177 -10.26 10.85 8.45
C ALA A 177 -11.13 10.96 9.72
N ARG A 178 -11.96 9.97 9.98
CA ARG A 178 -12.67 9.86 11.25
C ARG A 178 -11.75 9.28 12.32
N ASP A 179 -11.85 9.84 13.55
CA ASP A 179 -11.06 9.40 14.69
C ASP A 179 -11.71 8.19 15.38
N TYR A 180 -10.88 7.28 15.90
CA TYR A 180 -11.30 6.36 16.95
C TYR A 180 -11.27 7.07 18.30
N LEU A 181 -12.39 7.09 19.02
CA LEU A 181 -12.55 7.81 20.28
C LEU A 181 -12.47 6.87 21.48
N VAL A 182 -11.70 7.26 22.50
CA VAL A 182 -11.55 6.52 23.75
C VAL A 182 -12.09 7.37 24.89
N PRO A 183 -13.17 6.96 25.58
CA PRO A 183 -13.77 7.75 26.66
C PRO A 183 -12.86 7.85 27.87
N SER A 184 -12.84 9.02 28.51
CA SER A 184 -12.09 9.25 29.74
C SER A 184 -12.94 8.96 30.98
N ARG A 185 -12.50 8.03 31.82
CA ARG A 185 -13.14 7.75 33.11
C ARG A 185 -13.01 8.91 34.11
N ILE A 186 -11.88 9.63 34.06
CA ILE A 186 -11.57 10.71 35.02
C ILE A 186 -12.25 12.03 34.66
N HIS A 187 -12.53 12.23 33.36
CA HIS A 187 -13.15 13.45 32.84
C HIS A 187 -14.47 13.11 32.14
N PRO A 188 -15.60 13.06 32.86
CA PRO A 188 -16.89 12.70 32.29
C PRO A 188 -17.25 13.53 31.05
N GLY A 189 -17.73 12.87 30.00
CA GLY A 189 -18.10 13.52 28.72
C GLY A 189 -16.93 13.96 27.86
N LYS A 190 -15.67 13.65 28.26
CA LYS A 190 -14.48 13.92 27.43
C LYS A 190 -13.88 12.61 26.91
N PHE A 191 -13.28 12.71 25.71
CA PHE A 191 -12.69 11.59 25.01
C PHE A 191 -11.25 11.91 24.63
N TYR A 192 -10.39 10.90 24.65
CA TYR A 192 -9.17 10.88 23.87
C TYR A 192 -9.48 10.39 22.48
N ALA A 193 -8.61 10.71 21.53
CA ALA A 193 -8.61 10.11 20.21
C ALA A 193 -7.34 9.28 20.00
N LEU A 194 -7.42 8.23 19.18
CA LEU A 194 -6.24 7.55 18.67
C LEU A 194 -5.65 8.37 17.51
N PRO A 195 -4.32 8.50 17.36
CA PRO A 195 -3.70 9.38 16.38
C PRO A 195 -3.89 8.86 14.96
N GLN A 196 -4.35 9.72 14.06
CA GLN A 196 -4.40 9.41 12.62
C GLN A 196 -2.99 9.35 12.00
N ALA A 197 -2.07 10.15 12.55
CA ALA A 197 -0.63 10.20 12.34
C ALA A 197 -0.01 11.07 13.45
N PRO A 198 1.29 10.95 13.78
CA PRO A 198 1.93 11.80 14.78
C PRO A 198 2.27 13.21 14.27
N GLN A 199 1.47 13.77 13.33
CA GLN A 199 1.77 14.99 12.60
C GLN A 199 2.08 16.20 13.49
N GLN A 200 1.25 16.46 14.50
CA GLN A 200 1.48 17.58 15.39
C GLN A 200 2.70 17.34 16.29
N PHE A 201 2.88 16.13 16.79
CA PHE A 201 3.98 15.79 17.69
C PHE A 201 5.34 15.89 17.01
N LYS A 202 5.47 15.43 15.76
CA LYS A 202 6.74 15.54 15.04
C LYS A 202 7.13 17.00 14.76
N GLN A 203 6.16 17.86 14.46
CA GLN A 203 6.40 19.31 14.31
C GLN A 203 6.80 19.92 15.66
N LEU A 204 6.16 19.53 16.78
CA LEU A 204 6.53 19.98 18.11
C LEU A 204 7.94 19.53 18.50
N LEU A 205 8.39 18.34 18.06
CA LEU A 205 9.78 17.90 18.26
C LEU A 205 10.77 18.79 17.52
N MET A 206 10.46 19.22 16.28
CA MET A 206 11.29 20.19 15.56
C MET A 206 11.36 21.54 16.31
N ILE A 207 10.21 22.04 16.79
CA ILE A 207 10.15 23.27 17.59
C ILE A 207 10.89 23.11 18.92
N ALA A 208 10.91 21.90 19.50
CA ALA A 208 11.66 21.61 20.72
C ALA A 208 13.18 21.53 20.49
N GLY A 209 13.66 21.68 19.27
CA GLY A 209 15.09 21.72 18.93
C GLY A 209 15.71 20.37 18.55
N PHE A 210 14.88 19.33 18.32
CA PHE A 210 15.38 18.10 17.73
C PHE A 210 15.49 18.27 16.21
N ASP A 211 16.58 17.78 15.62
CA ASP A 211 16.91 18.08 14.23
C ASP A 211 16.39 17.02 13.24
N ARG A 212 16.48 15.74 13.60
CA ARG A 212 16.08 14.60 12.77
C ARG A 212 15.35 13.56 13.60
N TYR A 213 14.05 13.51 13.42
CA TYR A 213 13.13 12.59 14.08
C TYR A 213 12.68 11.49 13.11
N PHE A 214 12.55 10.26 13.60
CA PHE A 214 11.71 9.25 12.96
C PHE A 214 11.01 8.36 13.99
N GLN A 215 10.00 7.65 13.53
CA GLN A 215 9.23 6.68 14.31
C GLN A 215 8.64 5.63 13.37
N ILE A 216 8.60 4.37 13.81
CA ILE A 216 7.70 3.37 13.21
C ILE A 216 6.33 3.58 13.89
N ALA A 217 5.52 4.45 13.31
CA ALA A 217 4.34 5.01 13.93
C ALA A 217 3.10 4.14 13.72
N PRO A 218 2.40 3.70 14.77
CA PRO A 218 1.04 3.19 14.65
C PRO A 218 0.09 4.36 14.36
N CYS A 219 -0.73 4.21 13.34
CA CYS A 219 -1.72 5.18 12.90
C CYS A 219 -3.10 4.53 12.87
N PHE A 220 -4.13 5.30 13.20
CA PHE A 220 -5.49 4.79 13.36
C PHE A 220 -6.47 5.68 12.58
N ARG A 221 -7.20 5.10 11.62
CA ARG A 221 -8.20 5.82 10.83
C ARG A 221 -9.46 4.98 10.68
N ASP A 222 -10.61 5.54 11.05
CA ASP A 222 -11.90 4.92 10.79
C ASP A 222 -12.32 5.20 9.34
N GLU A 223 -11.82 4.38 8.43
CA GLU A 223 -12.02 4.48 7.00
C GLU A 223 -12.41 3.12 6.40
N ASP A 224 -13.07 3.16 5.24
CA ASP A 224 -13.45 1.95 4.52
C ASP A 224 -12.22 1.15 4.06
N ALA A 225 -12.31 -0.17 4.20
CA ALA A 225 -11.29 -1.09 3.73
C ALA A 225 -11.15 -1.09 2.21
N ARG A 226 -9.91 -1.22 1.73
CA ARG A 226 -9.56 -1.48 0.32
C ARG A 226 -8.51 -2.57 0.25
N ALA A 227 -8.19 -3.03 -0.96
CA ALA A 227 -7.11 -3.99 -1.15
C ALA A 227 -5.74 -3.45 -0.67
N ASP A 228 -5.49 -2.16 -0.88
CA ASP A 228 -4.26 -1.44 -0.51
C ASP A 228 -4.36 -0.65 0.80
N ARG A 229 -5.48 -0.81 1.55
CA ARG A 229 -5.73 -0.12 2.82
C ARG A 229 -6.51 -1.00 3.79
N SER A 230 -5.90 -1.30 4.94
CA SER A 230 -6.59 -1.94 6.06
C SER A 230 -7.46 -0.93 6.79
N PRO A 231 -8.66 -1.29 7.24
CA PRO A 231 -9.41 -0.46 8.17
C PRO A 231 -8.71 -0.47 9.53
N GLY A 232 -8.87 0.61 10.29
CA GLY A 232 -8.36 0.70 11.65
C GLY A 232 -6.90 1.10 11.72
N GLU A 233 -6.01 0.18 12.12
CA GLU A 233 -4.60 0.48 12.32
C GLU A 233 -3.73 0.13 11.11
N PHE A 234 -2.69 0.94 10.91
CA PHE A 234 -1.62 0.71 9.96
C PHE A 234 -0.33 1.35 10.47
N TYR A 235 0.80 1.07 9.83
CA TYR A 235 2.10 1.54 10.27
C TYR A 235 2.80 2.38 9.21
N GLN A 236 3.43 3.48 9.66
CA GLN A 236 4.24 4.36 8.81
C GLN A 236 5.68 4.45 9.35
N LEU A 237 6.64 4.58 8.41
CA LEU A 237 7.87 5.26 8.73
C LEU A 237 7.55 6.76 8.75
N ASP A 238 7.32 7.32 9.92
CA ASP A 238 7.08 8.76 10.05
C ASP A 238 8.39 9.47 10.39
N PHE A 239 8.75 10.54 9.66
CA PHE A 239 9.96 11.30 9.92
C PHE A 239 9.79 12.79 9.63
N GLU A 240 10.61 13.61 10.30
CA GLU A 240 10.64 15.06 10.13
C GLU A 240 12.07 15.58 10.38
N MET A 241 12.44 16.67 9.69
CA MET A 241 13.76 17.29 9.74
C MET A 241 13.64 18.81 9.85
N SER A 242 14.51 19.43 10.65
CA SER A 242 14.62 20.90 10.76
C SER A 242 15.60 21.50 9.76
N PHE A 243 15.37 22.76 9.40
CA PHE A 243 16.24 23.56 8.52
C PHE A 243 16.50 22.92 7.15
N VAL A 244 15.45 22.41 6.53
CA VAL A 244 15.51 21.68 5.27
C VAL A 244 14.61 22.29 4.19
N THR A 245 15.04 22.07 2.96
CA THR A 245 14.25 22.27 1.74
C THR A 245 13.60 20.94 1.30
N GLN A 246 12.76 21.00 0.29
CA GLN A 246 12.14 19.82 -0.31
C GLN A 246 13.18 18.81 -0.83
N GLU A 247 14.24 19.28 -1.47
CA GLU A 247 15.31 18.42 -2.00
C GLU A 247 16.12 17.75 -0.88
N ASP A 248 16.28 18.38 0.27
CA ASP A 248 16.93 17.77 1.43
C ASP A 248 16.11 16.59 1.98
N VAL A 249 14.77 16.71 1.99
CA VAL A 249 13.87 15.61 2.37
C VAL A 249 13.98 14.46 1.37
N PHE A 250 14.04 14.75 0.07
CA PHE A 250 14.22 13.72 -0.97
C PHE A 250 15.58 13.03 -0.83
N ALA A 251 16.64 13.80 -0.63
CA ALA A 251 17.99 13.26 -0.43
C ALA A 251 18.09 12.36 0.82
N ALA A 252 17.26 12.61 1.85
CA ALA A 252 17.22 11.77 3.05
C ALA A 252 16.40 10.49 2.83
N LEU A 253 15.24 10.55 2.13
CA LEU A 253 14.32 9.41 1.99
C LEU A 253 14.69 8.47 0.84
N GLU A 254 15.16 8.99 -0.30
CA GLU A 254 15.49 8.16 -1.47
C GLU A 254 16.47 7.02 -1.15
N PRO A 255 17.61 7.24 -0.44
CA PRO A 255 18.52 6.17 -0.10
C PRO A 255 17.89 5.10 0.80
N VAL A 256 16.97 5.49 1.69
CA VAL A 256 16.28 4.56 2.58
C VAL A 256 15.37 3.64 1.76
N LEU A 257 14.47 4.21 0.96
CA LEU A 257 13.52 3.41 0.16
C LEU A 257 14.25 2.60 -0.91
N HIS A 258 15.13 3.22 -1.67
CA HIS A 258 15.94 2.51 -2.68
C HIS A 258 16.68 1.33 -2.05
N GLY A 259 17.36 1.56 -0.91
CA GLY A 259 18.11 0.53 -0.23
C GLY A 259 17.25 -0.61 0.31
N VAL A 260 16.05 -0.32 0.83
CA VAL A 260 15.09 -1.36 1.26
C VAL A 260 14.61 -2.18 0.06
N PHE A 261 14.23 -1.52 -1.03
CA PHE A 261 13.79 -2.24 -2.22
C PHE A 261 14.92 -3.05 -2.86
N GLU A 262 16.16 -2.54 -2.92
CA GLU A 262 17.34 -3.29 -3.38
C GLU A 262 17.61 -4.53 -2.52
N GLU A 263 17.44 -4.44 -1.19
CA GLU A 263 17.68 -5.55 -0.26
C GLU A 263 16.64 -6.68 -0.42
N PHE A 264 15.38 -6.32 -0.77
CA PHE A 264 14.27 -7.28 -0.81
C PHE A 264 13.62 -7.47 -2.20
N LYS A 265 14.20 -6.92 -3.26
CA LYS A 265 13.63 -6.94 -4.62
C LYS A 265 13.45 -8.32 -5.27
N GLY A 266 14.13 -9.35 -4.74
CA GLY A 266 14.23 -10.64 -5.42
C GLY A 266 14.94 -10.51 -6.78
N SER A 267 14.31 -10.98 -7.85
CA SER A 267 14.84 -10.87 -9.24
C SER A 267 14.48 -9.56 -9.94
N ARG A 268 13.71 -8.68 -9.32
CA ARG A 268 13.25 -7.42 -9.92
C ARG A 268 14.35 -6.35 -9.90
N ARG A 269 14.21 -5.35 -10.76
CA ARG A 269 15.10 -4.17 -10.78
C ARG A 269 14.46 -3.05 -9.96
N VAL A 270 15.28 -2.13 -9.47
CA VAL A 270 14.85 -0.89 -8.83
C VAL A 270 15.36 0.29 -9.66
N SER A 271 14.50 1.29 -9.91
CA SER A 271 14.92 2.48 -10.64
C SER A 271 16.06 3.21 -9.92
N PRO A 272 17.05 3.74 -10.67
CA PRO A 272 18.20 4.42 -10.07
C PRO A 272 17.80 5.74 -9.40
N GLN A 273 18.63 6.20 -8.48
CA GLN A 273 18.56 7.54 -7.90
C GLN A 273 19.33 8.54 -8.79
N PRO A 274 18.94 9.83 -8.77
CA PRO A 274 17.75 10.38 -8.11
C PRO A 274 16.46 9.99 -8.83
N PHE A 275 15.36 9.79 -8.09
CA PHE A 275 14.07 9.47 -8.67
C PHE A 275 13.53 10.64 -9.49
N ALA A 276 12.74 10.36 -10.54
CA ALA A 276 12.15 11.39 -11.38
C ALA A 276 11.24 12.33 -10.56
N ARG A 277 11.31 13.64 -10.80
CA ARG A 277 10.42 14.66 -10.26
C ARG A 277 9.43 15.05 -11.35
N ILE A 278 8.15 14.87 -11.07
CA ILE A 278 7.06 15.14 -12.01
C ILE A 278 6.12 16.16 -11.35
N PRO A 279 5.97 17.36 -11.88
CA PRO A 279 4.99 18.33 -11.40
C PRO A 279 3.57 17.75 -11.48
N TYR A 280 2.72 18.07 -10.52
CA TYR A 280 1.34 17.59 -10.44
C TYR A 280 0.56 17.82 -11.74
N ASP A 281 0.64 19.02 -12.32
CA ASP A 281 -0.08 19.32 -13.57
C ASP A 281 0.42 18.47 -14.75
N GLU A 282 1.73 18.17 -14.79
CA GLU A 282 2.32 17.26 -15.79
C GLU A 282 1.87 15.82 -15.56
N ALA A 283 1.79 15.38 -14.30
CA ALA A 283 1.31 14.06 -13.96
C ALA A 283 -0.15 13.87 -14.40
N MET A 284 -1.01 14.84 -14.14
CA MET A 284 -2.42 14.82 -14.57
C MET A 284 -2.56 14.88 -16.08
N LEU A 285 -1.73 15.68 -16.77
CA LEU A 285 -1.75 15.77 -18.22
C LEU A 285 -1.30 14.47 -18.89
N LYS A 286 -0.09 13.97 -18.54
CA LYS A 286 0.56 12.86 -19.26
C LYS A 286 0.11 11.47 -18.81
N TYR A 287 -0.33 11.33 -17.57
CA TYR A 287 -0.68 10.03 -16.99
C TYR A 287 -2.13 9.95 -16.51
N GLY A 288 -2.82 11.08 -16.37
CA GLY A 288 -4.19 11.16 -15.86
C GLY A 288 -4.32 10.74 -14.40
N SER A 289 -3.25 10.87 -13.64
CA SER A 289 -3.18 10.46 -12.24
C SER A 289 -2.00 11.14 -11.53
N ASP A 290 -2.20 11.53 -10.28
CA ASP A 290 -1.16 11.93 -9.34
C ASP A 290 -0.33 10.73 -8.79
N LYS A 291 -0.68 9.51 -9.22
CA LYS A 291 0.00 8.25 -8.85
C LYS A 291 0.32 7.43 -10.10
N PRO A 292 1.20 7.94 -11.01
CA PRO A 292 1.46 7.28 -12.28
C PRO A 292 2.24 5.98 -12.10
N ASP A 293 1.81 4.92 -12.81
CA ASP A 293 2.67 3.77 -13.06
C ASP A 293 3.58 4.08 -14.26
N LEU A 294 4.86 4.36 -13.95
CA LEU A 294 5.85 4.68 -14.99
C LEU A 294 6.35 3.46 -15.77
N ARG A 295 5.99 2.24 -15.37
CA ARG A 295 6.23 1.03 -16.17
C ARG A 295 5.33 0.97 -17.41
N ASN A 296 4.22 1.69 -17.37
CA ASN A 296 3.33 1.89 -18.50
C ASN A 296 3.91 2.97 -19.42
N PRO A 297 4.35 2.63 -20.65
CA PRO A 297 5.00 3.58 -21.56
C PRO A 297 4.03 4.55 -22.25
N LEU A 298 2.72 4.33 -22.17
CA LEU A 298 1.74 5.16 -22.85
C LEU A 298 1.67 6.55 -22.20
N LEU A 299 1.68 7.60 -23.00
CA LEU A 299 1.49 8.98 -22.55
C LEU A 299 0.22 9.56 -23.16
N ILE A 300 -0.54 10.26 -22.32
CA ILE A 300 -1.74 10.99 -22.73
C ILE A 300 -1.29 12.32 -23.34
N THR A 301 -1.94 12.72 -24.42
CA THR A 301 -1.69 13.99 -25.13
C THR A 301 -2.96 14.84 -25.15
N ASP A 302 -2.81 16.14 -24.88
CA ASP A 302 -3.90 17.10 -25.10
C ASP A 302 -4.02 17.41 -26.59
N VAL A 303 -5.18 17.14 -27.14
CA VAL A 303 -5.49 17.40 -28.55
C VAL A 303 -6.72 18.31 -28.71
N SER A 304 -7.09 19.04 -27.65
CA SER A 304 -8.28 19.89 -27.61
C SER A 304 -8.29 20.89 -28.77
N GLU A 305 -7.16 21.57 -29.04
CA GLU A 305 -7.07 22.57 -30.11
C GLU A 305 -7.22 21.96 -31.51
N ILE A 306 -6.81 20.70 -31.70
CA ILE A 306 -7.00 20.00 -32.97
C ILE A 306 -8.48 19.78 -33.27
N PHE A 307 -9.29 19.61 -32.21
CA PHE A 307 -10.73 19.43 -32.35
C PHE A 307 -11.55 20.72 -32.29
N ARG A 308 -10.93 21.86 -32.01
CA ARG A 308 -11.60 23.15 -32.09
C ARG A 308 -12.12 23.40 -33.51
N ASP A 309 -13.41 23.69 -33.66
CA ASP A 309 -14.09 23.93 -34.91
C ASP A 309 -13.91 22.78 -35.93
N SER A 310 -13.70 21.54 -35.49
CA SER A 310 -13.60 20.36 -36.34
C SER A 310 -14.96 19.85 -36.79
N GLY A 311 -14.98 19.07 -37.88
CA GLY A 311 -16.19 18.39 -38.33
C GLY A 311 -16.74 17.34 -37.37
N PHE A 312 -15.98 16.92 -36.36
CA PHE A 312 -16.48 16.02 -35.32
C PHE A 312 -17.19 16.82 -34.21
N GLY A 313 -18.45 17.14 -34.46
CA GLY A 313 -19.25 18.09 -33.66
C GLY A 313 -19.35 17.81 -32.16
N ILE A 314 -19.23 16.56 -31.71
CA ILE A 314 -19.26 16.20 -30.28
C ILE A 314 -18.06 16.82 -29.58
N PHE A 315 -16.83 16.63 -30.09
CA PHE A 315 -15.62 17.16 -29.47
C PHE A 315 -15.48 18.66 -29.69
N ALA A 316 -15.85 19.16 -30.87
CA ALA A 316 -15.86 20.61 -31.15
C ALA A 316 -16.76 21.38 -30.16
N LYS A 317 -17.97 20.88 -29.86
CA LYS A 317 -18.88 21.46 -28.87
C LYS A 317 -18.33 21.37 -27.45
N SER A 318 -17.73 20.22 -27.08
CA SER A 318 -17.09 20.06 -25.78
C SER A 318 -16.00 21.11 -25.56
N VAL A 319 -15.08 21.26 -26.52
CA VAL A 319 -14.01 22.26 -26.45
C VAL A 319 -14.56 23.69 -26.40
N ALA A 320 -15.57 23.99 -27.21
CA ALA A 320 -16.21 25.32 -27.21
C ALA A 320 -16.86 25.67 -25.85
N SER A 321 -17.30 24.66 -25.09
CA SER A 321 -17.87 24.83 -23.74
C SER A 321 -16.85 24.71 -22.59
N GLY A 322 -15.53 24.73 -22.90
CA GLY A 322 -14.46 24.65 -21.90
C GLY A 322 -14.08 23.22 -21.49
N GLY A 323 -14.54 22.21 -22.21
CA GLY A 323 -14.09 20.84 -22.06
C GLY A 323 -12.75 20.57 -22.74
N LEU A 324 -12.17 19.41 -22.49
CA LEU A 324 -10.89 18.97 -23.04
C LEU A 324 -11.05 17.70 -23.87
N VAL A 325 -10.13 17.50 -24.81
CA VAL A 325 -9.99 16.23 -25.54
C VAL A 325 -8.59 15.66 -25.28
N ARG A 326 -8.56 14.50 -24.67
CA ARG A 326 -7.32 13.74 -24.38
C ARG A 326 -7.20 12.57 -25.34
N ALA A 327 -6.02 12.39 -25.88
CA ALA A 327 -5.69 11.28 -26.77
C ALA A 327 -4.76 10.29 -26.09
N ILE A 328 -5.07 8.99 -26.19
CA ILE A 328 -4.32 7.89 -25.58
C ILE A 328 -3.87 6.93 -26.69
N PRO A 329 -2.54 6.75 -26.90
CA PRO A 329 -2.02 5.90 -27.94
C PRO A 329 -2.23 4.42 -27.63
N ALA A 330 -2.47 3.62 -28.66
CA ALA A 330 -2.55 2.17 -28.60
C ALA A 330 -1.69 1.57 -29.74
N PRO A 331 -0.38 1.38 -29.51
CA PRO A 331 0.55 0.92 -30.52
C PRO A 331 0.24 -0.52 -30.97
N GLY A 332 0.41 -0.80 -32.28
CA GLY A 332 0.26 -2.14 -32.87
C GLY A 332 -1.16 -2.69 -32.84
N THR A 333 -2.19 -1.84 -32.78
CA THR A 333 -3.59 -2.28 -32.63
C THR A 333 -4.44 -2.11 -33.90
N ALA A 334 -3.89 -1.59 -34.99
CA ALA A 334 -4.65 -1.33 -36.21
C ALA A 334 -5.29 -2.59 -36.83
N GLU A 335 -4.62 -3.73 -36.70
CA GLU A 335 -5.10 -5.03 -37.20
C GLU A 335 -5.96 -5.82 -36.19
N ARG A 336 -6.19 -5.27 -34.98
CA ARG A 336 -7.05 -5.91 -34.02
C ARG A 336 -8.49 -5.99 -34.55
N PRO A 337 -9.22 -7.08 -34.26
CA PRO A 337 -10.59 -7.23 -34.69
C PRO A 337 -11.49 -6.13 -34.08
N ARG A 338 -12.56 -5.79 -34.79
CA ARG A 338 -13.52 -4.77 -34.33
C ARG A 338 -14.01 -5.01 -32.90
N SER A 339 -14.14 -6.28 -32.49
CA SER A 339 -14.53 -6.66 -31.14
C SER A 339 -13.58 -6.14 -30.03
N PHE A 340 -12.30 -5.88 -30.35
CA PHE A 340 -11.35 -5.25 -29.42
C PHE A 340 -11.80 -3.81 -29.08
N PHE A 341 -12.14 -3.03 -30.08
CA PHE A 341 -12.61 -1.65 -29.92
C PHE A 341 -14.00 -1.59 -29.29
N ASP A 342 -14.89 -2.50 -29.67
CA ASP A 342 -16.25 -2.58 -29.10
C ASP A 342 -16.21 -2.92 -27.61
N LYS A 343 -15.38 -3.87 -27.17
CA LYS A 343 -15.18 -4.20 -25.73
C LYS A 343 -14.63 -3.03 -24.92
N LEU A 344 -13.69 -2.28 -25.47
CA LEU A 344 -13.16 -1.10 -24.78
C LEU A 344 -14.21 0.00 -24.66
N ASN A 345 -15.06 0.16 -25.66
CA ASN A 345 -16.18 1.11 -25.62
C ASN A 345 -17.27 0.67 -24.61
N GLU A 346 -17.59 -0.63 -24.51
CA GLU A 346 -18.48 -1.18 -23.49
C GLU A 346 -17.92 -0.94 -22.10
N TRP A 347 -16.66 -1.30 -21.86
CA TRP A 347 -15.97 -1.04 -20.61
C TRP A 347 -16.02 0.46 -20.23
N ALA A 348 -15.80 1.37 -21.18
CA ALA A 348 -15.88 2.80 -20.93
C ALA A 348 -17.29 3.22 -20.45
N ARG A 349 -18.35 2.65 -21.03
CA ARG A 349 -19.74 2.90 -20.60
C ARG A 349 -20.02 2.35 -19.19
N GLU A 350 -19.49 1.18 -18.86
CA GLU A 350 -19.56 0.61 -17.51
C GLU A 350 -18.87 1.53 -16.47
N GLN A 351 -17.83 2.27 -16.89
CA GLN A 351 -17.18 3.28 -16.05
C GLN A 351 -17.93 4.62 -16.00
N GLY A 352 -19.11 4.71 -16.62
CA GLY A 352 -19.95 5.92 -16.63
C GLY A 352 -19.61 6.94 -17.74
N ALA A 353 -18.70 6.62 -18.66
CA ALA A 353 -18.42 7.49 -19.81
C ALA A 353 -19.46 7.32 -20.90
N ALA A 354 -19.67 8.36 -21.74
CA ALA A 354 -20.58 8.28 -22.88
C ALA A 354 -20.12 7.28 -23.96
N GLY A 355 -18.82 6.97 -23.99
CA GLY A 355 -18.17 6.02 -24.86
C GLY A 355 -16.69 6.33 -25.01
N LEU A 356 -15.98 5.51 -25.79
CA LEU A 356 -14.56 5.66 -26.09
C LEU A 356 -14.36 5.70 -27.60
N GLY A 357 -14.20 6.93 -28.15
CA GLY A 357 -13.95 7.15 -29.57
C GLY A 357 -12.52 6.74 -29.96
N TYR A 358 -12.33 6.36 -31.23
CA TYR A 358 -11.00 5.97 -31.71
C TYR A 358 -10.76 6.32 -33.18
N ILE A 359 -9.47 6.36 -33.52
CA ILE A 359 -8.95 6.42 -34.91
C ILE A 359 -7.94 5.29 -35.07
N ILE A 360 -7.96 4.63 -36.23
CA ILE A 360 -6.98 3.63 -36.63
C ILE A 360 -6.13 4.24 -37.75
N PHE A 361 -4.81 4.18 -37.62
CA PHE A 361 -3.86 4.59 -38.64
C PHE A 361 -3.37 3.37 -39.43
N ALA A 362 -3.66 3.34 -40.73
CA ALA A 362 -3.29 2.24 -41.61
C ALA A 362 -2.70 2.78 -42.93
N GLU A 363 -2.04 1.91 -43.69
CA GLU A 363 -1.63 2.24 -45.05
C GLU A 363 -2.82 2.77 -45.87
N GLY A 364 -2.69 3.97 -46.44
CA GLY A 364 -3.75 4.64 -47.18
C GLY A 364 -4.65 5.57 -46.34
N GLY A 365 -4.34 5.82 -45.06
CA GLY A 365 -4.96 6.88 -44.29
C GLY A 365 -5.55 6.46 -42.94
N ALA A 366 -6.36 7.35 -42.37
CA ALA A 366 -7.01 7.13 -41.06
C ALA A 366 -8.43 6.56 -41.25
N LYS A 367 -8.79 5.59 -40.40
CA LYS A 367 -10.10 4.91 -40.37
C LYS A 367 -10.74 5.01 -38.99
N GLY A 368 -12.03 4.79 -38.89
CA GLY A 368 -12.77 4.74 -37.64
C GLY A 368 -13.86 5.81 -37.53
N PRO A 369 -14.63 5.80 -36.44
CA PRO A 369 -15.81 6.66 -36.31
C PRO A 369 -15.49 8.16 -36.28
N ILE A 370 -14.31 8.55 -35.74
CA ILE A 370 -13.89 9.95 -35.65
C ILE A 370 -13.22 10.41 -36.94
N ALA A 371 -12.37 9.56 -37.55
CA ALA A 371 -11.57 9.90 -38.72
C ALA A 371 -12.41 10.44 -39.91
N LYS A 372 -13.62 9.94 -40.09
CA LYS A 372 -14.55 10.34 -41.17
C LYS A 372 -14.94 11.82 -41.12
N ASN A 373 -14.82 12.45 -39.96
CA ASN A 373 -15.22 13.84 -39.72
C ASN A 373 -14.04 14.78 -39.56
N LEU A 374 -12.81 14.31 -39.84
CA LEU A 374 -11.61 15.13 -39.77
C LEU A 374 -10.98 15.29 -41.13
N ASP A 375 -10.46 16.47 -41.42
CA ASP A 375 -9.68 16.77 -42.61
C ASP A 375 -8.24 16.22 -42.50
N GLY A 376 -7.54 16.16 -43.63
CA GLY A 376 -6.16 15.68 -43.70
C GLY A 376 -5.18 16.41 -42.77
N PRO A 377 -5.20 17.75 -42.71
CA PRO A 377 -4.35 18.51 -41.80
C PRO A 377 -4.54 18.12 -40.32
N ARG A 378 -5.77 17.92 -39.86
CA ARG A 378 -6.05 17.50 -38.47
C ARG A 378 -5.58 16.06 -38.18
N ILE A 379 -5.73 15.16 -39.13
CA ILE A 379 -5.19 13.79 -39.01
C ILE A 379 -3.66 13.83 -38.93
N ALA A 380 -2.99 14.66 -39.73
CA ALA A 380 -1.55 14.85 -39.68
C ALA A 380 -1.10 15.43 -38.33
N ALA A 381 -1.80 16.46 -37.83
CA ALA A 381 -1.53 17.05 -36.49
C ALA A 381 -1.70 16.05 -35.34
N LEU A 382 -2.70 15.16 -35.42
CA LEU A 382 -2.85 14.07 -34.42
C LEU A 382 -1.65 13.12 -34.42
N ARG A 383 -1.17 12.71 -35.62
CA ARG A 383 0.02 11.87 -35.76
C ARG A 383 1.27 12.54 -35.18
N GLU A 384 1.48 13.81 -35.51
CA GLU A 384 2.62 14.59 -35.03
C GLU A 384 2.59 14.72 -33.49
N ALA A 385 1.43 15.11 -32.93
CA ALA A 385 1.26 15.30 -31.49
C ALA A 385 1.43 14.02 -30.67
N THR A 386 1.08 12.85 -31.23
CA THR A 386 1.11 11.56 -30.52
C THR A 386 2.24 10.63 -30.93
N GLY A 387 2.99 10.97 -32.00
CA GLY A 387 4.09 10.16 -32.53
C GLY A 387 3.67 8.84 -33.17
N LEU A 388 2.36 8.65 -33.45
CA LEU A 388 1.80 7.39 -33.95
C LEU A 388 2.07 7.18 -35.43
N LYS A 389 2.21 5.91 -35.78
CA LYS A 389 2.54 5.43 -37.13
C LYS A 389 1.40 4.57 -37.71
N ASP A 390 1.52 4.19 -38.95
CA ASP A 390 0.67 3.14 -39.50
C ASP A 390 0.86 1.84 -38.73
N GLY A 391 -0.24 1.17 -38.45
CA GLY A 391 -0.29 0.02 -37.54
C GLY A 391 -0.80 0.34 -36.10
N ASP A 392 -0.93 1.62 -35.75
CA ASP A 392 -1.35 2.06 -34.43
C ASP A 392 -2.81 2.54 -34.41
N SER A 393 -3.38 2.64 -33.22
CA SER A 393 -4.67 3.30 -33.01
C SER A 393 -4.55 4.37 -31.91
N LEU A 394 -5.50 5.29 -31.92
CA LEU A 394 -5.59 6.40 -30.96
C LEU A 394 -7.00 6.44 -30.36
N PHE A 395 -7.09 6.38 -29.05
CA PHE A 395 -8.35 6.51 -28.32
C PHE A 395 -8.52 7.92 -27.77
N PHE A 396 -9.78 8.35 -27.57
CA PHE A 396 -10.09 9.71 -27.18
C PHE A 396 -11.07 9.75 -26.01
N VAL A 397 -10.78 10.64 -25.07
CA VAL A 397 -11.64 11.01 -23.95
C VAL A 397 -11.96 12.49 -24.06
N SER A 398 -13.23 12.86 -23.94
CA SER A 398 -13.65 14.27 -23.93
C SER A 398 -14.64 14.53 -22.82
N ASP A 399 -14.29 15.48 -21.91
CA ASP A 399 -15.12 15.91 -20.79
C ASP A 399 -14.56 17.23 -20.21
N LYS A 400 -15.14 17.71 -19.11
CA LYS A 400 -14.55 18.76 -18.25
C LYS A 400 -13.22 18.28 -17.66
N LYS A 401 -12.29 19.21 -17.41
CA LYS A 401 -10.88 18.90 -17.06
C LYS A 401 -10.72 17.78 -16.03
N PRO A 402 -11.31 17.81 -14.80
CA PRO A 402 -11.08 16.75 -13.82
C PRO A 402 -11.58 15.38 -14.26
N ALA A 403 -12.75 15.32 -14.90
CA ALA A 403 -13.33 14.09 -15.41
C ALA A 403 -12.54 13.51 -16.59
N ALA A 404 -12.12 14.39 -17.52
CA ALA A 404 -11.31 14.00 -18.67
C ALA A 404 -9.95 13.41 -18.25
N GLU A 405 -9.26 14.05 -17.32
CA GLU A 405 -7.96 13.59 -16.81
C GLU A 405 -8.09 12.23 -16.10
N LYS A 406 -9.01 12.12 -15.16
CA LYS A 406 -9.25 10.87 -14.43
C LYS A 406 -9.62 9.71 -15.35
N PHE A 407 -10.52 9.93 -16.29
CA PHE A 407 -10.96 8.87 -17.20
C PHE A 407 -9.88 8.52 -18.23
N ALA A 408 -9.12 9.49 -18.75
CA ALA A 408 -7.99 9.24 -19.63
C ALA A 408 -6.91 8.38 -18.92
N GLY A 409 -6.65 8.63 -17.64
CA GLY A 409 -5.78 7.78 -16.79
C GLY A 409 -6.27 6.35 -16.69
N ALA A 410 -7.58 6.15 -16.49
CA ALA A 410 -8.18 4.82 -16.44
C ALA A 410 -8.06 4.11 -17.81
N VAL A 411 -8.31 4.79 -18.93
CA VAL A 411 -8.12 4.26 -20.29
C VAL A 411 -6.66 3.89 -20.54
N ARG A 412 -5.72 4.75 -20.14
CA ARG A 412 -4.27 4.48 -20.22
C ARG A 412 -3.88 3.20 -19.47
N ALA A 413 -4.35 3.02 -18.25
CA ALA A 413 -4.10 1.81 -17.46
C ALA A 413 -4.73 0.57 -18.09
N LYS A 414 -5.98 0.68 -18.54
CA LYS A 414 -6.70 -0.41 -19.23
C LYS A 414 -5.98 -0.86 -20.50
N LEU A 415 -5.57 0.08 -21.35
CA LEU A 415 -4.85 -0.22 -22.59
C LEU A 415 -3.50 -0.88 -22.32
N ALA A 416 -2.73 -0.39 -21.35
CA ALA A 416 -1.44 -0.98 -21.02
C ALA A 416 -1.57 -2.43 -20.53
N HIS A 417 -2.62 -2.73 -19.78
CA HIS A 417 -2.94 -4.09 -19.33
C HIS A 417 -3.35 -4.99 -20.51
N GLU A 418 -4.28 -4.54 -21.36
CA GLU A 418 -4.76 -5.30 -22.52
C GLU A 418 -3.66 -5.59 -23.56
N LEU A 419 -2.69 -4.70 -23.64
CA LEU A 419 -1.56 -4.81 -24.59
C LEU A 419 -0.31 -5.45 -23.98
N GLY A 420 -0.32 -5.77 -22.67
CA GLY A 420 0.81 -6.39 -21.98
C GLY A 420 2.05 -5.49 -21.94
N LEU A 421 1.89 -4.16 -21.82
CA LEU A 421 2.98 -3.20 -21.90
C LEU A 421 3.69 -2.94 -20.56
N ILE A 422 3.15 -3.45 -19.44
CA ILE A 422 3.70 -3.18 -18.11
C ILE A 422 4.83 -4.15 -17.79
N ASP A 423 6.04 -3.65 -17.55
CA ASP A 423 7.17 -4.45 -17.09
C ASP A 423 7.00 -4.82 -15.60
N ALA A 424 6.57 -6.05 -15.34
CA ALA A 424 6.42 -6.57 -13.98
C ALA A 424 7.77 -6.77 -13.25
N GLY A 425 8.89 -6.77 -13.97
CA GLY A 425 10.25 -7.01 -13.46
C GLY A 425 10.91 -5.76 -12.85
N GLU A 426 10.17 -4.69 -12.60
CA GLU A 426 10.77 -3.43 -12.13
C GLU A 426 9.93 -2.74 -11.04
N PHE A 427 10.63 -2.11 -10.07
CA PHE A 427 10.10 -1.09 -9.18
C PHE A 427 10.52 0.28 -9.71
N ARG A 428 9.58 1.07 -10.24
CA ARG A 428 9.82 2.41 -10.77
C ARG A 428 9.26 3.47 -9.86
N PHE A 429 10.16 4.27 -9.31
CA PHE A 429 9.85 5.37 -8.41
C PHE A 429 9.75 6.69 -9.14
N CYS A 430 8.89 7.58 -8.64
CA CYS A 430 8.90 9.00 -8.96
C CYS A 430 8.36 9.81 -7.78
N TRP A 431 8.73 11.09 -7.75
CA TRP A 431 8.11 12.11 -6.93
C TRP A 431 7.08 12.86 -7.76
N ILE A 432 5.92 13.05 -7.18
CA ILE A 432 4.96 14.05 -7.67
C ILE A 432 5.13 15.28 -6.79
N VAL A 433 5.35 16.44 -7.41
CA VAL A 433 5.68 17.69 -6.73
C VAL A 433 4.74 18.80 -7.16
N ASP A 434 4.81 19.96 -6.51
CA ASP A 434 4.07 21.16 -6.88
C ASP A 434 2.56 21.00 -6.91
N PHE A 435 2.02 20.32 -5.89
CA PHE A 435 0.58 20.18 -5.73
C PHE A 435 -0.11 21.54 -5.57
N PRO A 436 -1.34 21.71 -6.08
CA PRO A 436 -2.14 22.88 -5.77
C PRO A 436 -2.39 22.94 -4.26
N MET A 437 -2.30 24.13 -3.66
CA MET A 437 -2.59 24.31 -2.23
C MET A 437 -4.09 24.27 -1.96
N PHE A 438 -4.87 24.79 -2.89
CA PHE A 438 -6.32 24.89 -2.78
C PHE A 438 -6.99 24.27 -4.01
N GLU A 439 -8.19 23.77 -3.79
CA GLU A 439 -9.08 23.30 -4.83
C GLU A 439 -10.50 23.84 -4.62
N ARG A 440 -11.30 23.77 -5.66
CA ARG A 440 -12.71 24.14 -5.61
C ARG A 440 -13.55 22.88 -5.46
N ASP A 441 -14.31 22.81 -4.38
CA ASP A 441 -15.25 21.70 -4.17
C ASP A 441 -16.32 21.71 -5.27
N PRO A 442 -16.49 20.61 -6.02
CA PRO A 442 -17.40 20.57 -7.17
C PRO A 442 -18.88 20.63 -6.80
N ILE A 443 -19.22 20.38 -5.53
CA ILE A 443 -20.61 20.35 -5.04
C ILE A 443 -20.97 21.70 -4.41
N THR A 444 -20.11 22.21 -3.51
CA THR A 444 -20.38 23.42 -2.73
C THR A 444 -19.83 24.69 -3.38
N ASP A 445 -19.01 24.57 -4.41
CA ASP A 445 -18.28 25.65 -5.10
C ASP A 445 -17.35 26.47 -4.19
N LYS A 446 -17.07 25.98 -2.99
CA LYS A 446 -16.17 26.63 -2.03
C LYS A 446 -14.71 26.26 -2.29
N ILE A 447 -13.82 27.18 -1.94
CA ILE A 447 -12.38 26.90 -1.93
C ILE A 447 -12.05 26.17 -0.63
N GLY A 448 -11.32 25.05 -0.74
CA GLY A 448 -10.80 24.28 0.36
C GLY A 448 -9.34 23.89 0.11
N PHE A 449 -8.69 23.29 1.10
CA PHE A 449 -7.35 22.71 0.90
C PHE A 449 -7.45 21.46 0.03
N SER A 450 -6.54 21.34 -0.94
CA SER A 450 -6.51 20.14 -1.79
C SER A 450 -5.98 18.91 -1.04
N HIS A 451 -5.00 19.10 -0.13
CA HIS A 451 -4.35 18.04 0.63
C HIS A 451 -4.05 18.52 2.07
N ASN A 452 -2.77 18.55 2.47
CA ASN A 452 -2.35 18.90 3.83
C ASN A 452 -2.40 20.44 4.06
N PRO A 453 -3.25 20.92 4.98
CA PRO A 453 -3.39 22.37 5.25
C PRO A 453 -2.15 23.00 5.92
N PHE A 454 -1.23 22.19 6.45
CA PHE A 454 -0.02 22.64 7.12
C PHE A 454 1.19 22.78 6.19
N SER A 455 0.99 22.66 4.89
CA SER A 455 2.05 22.81 3.89
C SER A 455 2.41 24.29 3.69
N MET A 456 3.69 24.56 3.43
CA MET A 456 4.17 25.90 3.09
C MET A 456 3.76 26.24 1.65
N PRO A 457 3.06 27.36 1.41
CA PRO A 457 2.77 27.83 0.05
C PRO A 457 4.05 28.29 -0.65
N GLN A 458 4.16 27.99 -1.93
CA GLN A 458 5.21 28.55 -2.77
C GLN A 458 4.99 30.05 -2.98
N GLY A 459 6.01 30.84 -2.61
CA GLY A 459 5.91 32.30 -2.57
C GLY A 459 5.39 32.87 -1.25
N GLY A 460 5.16 32.02 -0.24
CA GLY A 460 4.87 32.43 1.13
C GLY A 460 3.57 33.27 1.27
N LEU A 461 3.58 34.22 2.21
CA LEU A 461 2.44 35.08 2.51
C LEU A 461 2.06 35.95 1.30
N GLU A 462 3.04 36.50 0.57
CA GLU A 462 2.80 37.34 -0.60
C GLU A 462 1.96 36.61 -1.67
N ALA A 463 2.24 35.32 -1.92
CA ALA A 463 1.46 34.53 -2.87
C ALA A 463 0.00 34.37 -2.42
N LEU A 464 -0.26 34.21 -1.13
CA LEU A 464 -1.61 34.09 -0.57
C LEU A 464 -2.38 35.42 -0.58
N GLU A 465 -1.68 36.56 -0.64
CA GLU A 465 -2.28 37.90 -0.65
C GLU A 465 -2.55 38.43 -2.06
N THR A 466 -1.71 38.04 -3.03
CA THR A 466 -1.69 38.69 -4.36
C THR A 466 -2.15 37.79 -5.50
N LYS A 467 -2.10 36.45 -5.35
CA LYS A 467 -2.48 35.52 -6.42
C LYS A 467 -3.91 34.99 -6.25
N ASP A 468 -4.49 34.52 -7.35
CA ASP A 468 -5.69 33.66 -7.27
C ASP A 468 -5.36 32.41 -6.46
N PRO A 469 -6.10 32.09 -5.38
CA PRO A 469 -5.87 30.93 -4.53
C PRO A 469 -5.73 29.62 -5.30
N LEU A 470 -6.50 29.42 -6.37
CA LEU A 470 -6.46 28.19 -7.19
C LEU A 470 -5.18 28.06 -8.02
N THR A 471 -4.35 29.11 -8.10
CA THR A 471 -3.04 29.06 -8.78
C THR A 471 -1.86 28.88 -7.81
N VAL A 472 -2.11 28.97 -6.50
CA VAL A 472 -1.06 28.82 -5.49
C VAL A 472 -0.69 27.35 -5.35
N LYS A 473 0.60 27.05 -5.53
CA LYS A 473 1.18 25.72 -5.29
C LYS A 473 1.68 25.62 -3.86
N ALA A 474 1.74 24.42 -3.31
CA ALA A 474 2.37 24.13 -2.04
C ALA A 474 3.69 23.35 -2.25
N PHE A 475 4.62 23.47 -1.29
CA PHE A 475 5.76 22.55 -1.19
C PHE A 475 5.29 21.21 -0.60
N GLN A 476 4.48 20.52 -1.38
CA GLN A 476 3.87 19.24 -1.08
C GLN A 476 4.29 18.24 -2.13
N TYR A 477 4.55 17.01 -1.70
CA TYR A 477 5.11 15.99 -2.55
C TYR A 477 4.67 14.59 -2.12
N ASP A 478 4.45 13.73 -3.11
CA ASP A 478 4.18 12.31 -2.91
C ASP A 478 5.26 11.48 -3.57
N ILE A 479 5.70 10.40 -2.90
CA ILE A 479 6.53 9.38 -3.55
C ILE A 479 5.66 8.22 -3.99
N VAL A 480 5.79 7.89 -5.27
CA VAL A 480 4.99 6.87 -5.94
C VAL A 480 5.90 5.77 -6.47
N CYS A 481 5.48 4.52 -6.32
CA CYS A 481 6.11 3.37 -6.94
C CYS A 481 5.06 2.51 -7.64
N ASN A 482 5.24 2.26 -8.93
CA ASN A 482 4.37 1.37 -9.72
C ASN A 482 2.87 1.71 -9.61
N GLY A 483 2.52 2.99 -9.59
CA GLY A 483 1.13 3.43 -9.48
C GLY A 483 0.57 3.44 -8.04
N ILE A 484 1.38 3.14 -7.05
CA ILE A 484 1.00 3.16 -5.63
C ILE A 484 1.71 4.30 -4.93
N GLU A 485 0.94 5.19 -4.30
CA GLU A 485 1.48 6.18 -3.37
C GLU A 485 2.04 5.48 -2.14
N LEU A 486 3.34 5.60 -1.94
CA LEU A 486 4.00 5.07 -0.74
C LEU A 486 3.98 6.07 0.40
N SER A 487 4.03 7.36 0.10
CA SER A 487 4.07 8.42 1.10
C SER A 487 3.63 9.75 0.54
N SER A 488 3.02 10.56 1.38
CA SER A 488 2.87 12.01 1.21
C SER A 488 3.78 12.75 2.19
N GLY A 489 4.24 13.93 1.80
CA GLY A 489 5.07 14.81 2.60
C GLY A 489 4.89 16.27 2.23
N ALA A 490 5.50 17.15 3.03
CA ALA A 490 5.53 18.58 2.75
C ALA A 490 6.67 19.26 3.50
N ILE A 491 7.11 20.41 2.98
CA ILE A 491 7.72 21.45 3.81
C ILE A 491 6.57 22.12 4.56
N ARG A 492 6.70 22.18 5.89
CA ARG A 492 5.61 22.64 6.75
C ARG A 492 5.59 24.15 6.85
N ASN A 493 4.38 24.68 6.95
CA ASN A 493 4.23 26.06 7.38
C ASN A 493 4.68 26.18 8.84
N HIS A 494 5.62 27.08 9.10
CA HIS A 494 6.16 27.38 10.43
C HIS A 494 5.86 28.80 10.89
N LEU A 495 5.03 29.54 10.13
CA LEU A 495 4.70 30.93 10.39
C LEU A 495 3.20 31.09 10.71
N PRO A 496 2.83 31.64 11.88
CA PRO A 496 1.43 31.81 12.27
C PRO A 496 0.61 32.63 11.27
N GLU A 497 1.16 33.73 10.72
CA GLU A 497 0.49 34.62 9.76
C GLU A 497 0.09 33.90 8.47
N ILE A 498 0.94 32.99 7.97
CA ILE A 498 0.62 32.15 6.80
C ILE A 498 -0.53 31.20 7.13
N MET A 499 -0.51 30.59 8.33
CA MET A 499 -1.58 29.68 8.76
C MET A 499 -2.93 30.40 8.80
N TYR A 500 -2.99 31.56 9.45
CA TYR A 500 -4.23 32.35 9.51
C TYR A 500 -4.74 32.73 8.12
N LYS A 501 -3.84 33.20 7.24
CA LYS A 501 -4.21 33.58 5.88
C LYS A 501 -4.72 32.42 5.05
N ALA A 502 -4.01 31.28 5.07
CA ALA A 502 -4.40 30.10 4.32
C ALA A 502 -5.77 29.55 4.76
N PHE A 503 -5.98 29.47 6.07
CA PHE A 503 -7.27 28.99 6.61
C PHE A 503 -8.41 29.98 6.34
N ALA A 504 -8.15 31.31 6.35
CA ALA A 504 -9.15 32.31 5.98
C ALA A 504 -9.60 32.15 4.51
N ILE A 505 -8.67 31.84 3.58
CA ILE A 505 -8.99 31.53 2.18
C ILE A 505 -9.89 30.30 2.09
N ALA A 506 -9.64 29.27 2.91
CA ALA A 506 -10.46 28.06 2.99
C ALA A 506 -11.78 28.25 3.79
N GLY A 507 -12.10 29.50 4.20
CA GLY A 507 -13.38 29.86 4.84
C GLY A 507 -13.44 29.66 6.35
N TYR A 508 -12.31 29.42 7.04
CA TYR A 508 -12.27 29.32 8.49
C TYR A 508 -12.08 30.71 9.13
N SER A 509 -12.79 30.97 10.21
CA SER A 509 -12.56 32.16 11.04
C SER A 509 -11.29 31.96 11.90
N GLN A 510 -10.69 33.10 12.31
CA GLN A 510 -9.53 33.04 13.20
C GLN A 510 -9.83 32.29 14.51
N ALA A 511 -11.02 32.51 15.10
CA ALA A 511 -11.43 31.83 16.33
C ALA A 511 -11.54 30.31 16.17
N GLU A 512 -11.99 29.82 15.01
CA GLU A 512 -12.02 28.39 14.71
C GLU A 512 -10.62 27.81 14.59
N VAL A 513 -9.70 28.51 13.93
CA VAL A 513 -8.30 28.09 13.80
C VAL A 513 -7.63 28.05 15.18
N GLU A 514 -7.82 29.09 15.99
CA GLU A 514 -7.28 29.13 17.37
C GLU A 514 -7.87 28.05 18.27
N SER A 515 -9.14 27.72 18.12
CA SER A 515 -9.76 26.64 18.91
C SER A 515 -9.28 25.25 18.50
N ARG A 516 -9.18 24.98 17.20
CA ARG A 516 -8.82 23.65 16.67
C ARG A 516 -7.33 23.35 16.78
N PHE A 517 -6.48 24.37 16.62
CA PHE A 517 -5.03 24.23 16.52
C PHE A 517 -4.26 24.98 17.62
N ALA A 518 -4.91 25.21 18.79
CA ALA A 518 -4.36 26.00 19.89
C ALA A 518 -2.92 25.58 20.26
N GLY A 519 -2.65 24.29 20.41
CA GLY A 519 -1.32 23.77 20.76
C GLY A 519 -0.26 24.09 19.72
N MET A 520 -0.56 23.86 18.43
CA MET A 520 0.36 24.13 17.34
C MET A 520 0.62 25.62 17.18
N LEU A 521 -0.44 26.44 17.12
CA LEU A 521 -0.31 27.90 17.00
C LEU A 521 0.49 28.51 18.16
N ASN A 522 0.26 27.98 19.40
CA ASN A 522 1.03 28.43 20.55
C ASN A 522 2.52 28.10 20.35
N ALA A 523 2.84 26.89 19.90
CA ALA A 523 4.22 26.48 19.67
C ALA A 523 4.90 27.31 18.57
N LEU A 524 4.22 27.58 17.46
CA LEU A 524 4.75 28.39 16.36
C LEU A 524 5.16 29.80 16.81
N LYS A 525 4.50 30.38 17.83
CA LYS A 525 4.83 31.71 18.37
C LYS A 525 6.17 31.76 19.12
N PHE A 526 6.75 30.64 19.48
CA PHE A 526 7.99 30.55 20.24
C PHE A 526 9.22 30.16 19.42
N GLY A 527 9.17 30.38 18.11
CA GLY A 527 10.33 30.20 17.24
C GLY A 527 10.41 28.80 16.62
N ALA A 528 9.50 28.52 15.71
CA ALA A 528 9.54 27.30 14.93
C ALA A 528 10.57 27.39 13.79
N PRO A 529 11.44 26.37 13.61
CA PRO A 529 12.36 26.32 12.47
C PRO A 529 11.60 25.99 11.19
N PRO A 530 12.11 26.34 10.00
CA PRO A 530 11.69 25.69 8.77
C PRO A 530 11.90 24.19 8.90
N HIS A 531 10.89 23.36 8.57
CA HIS A 531 10.98 21.91 8.71
C HIS A 531 10.12 21.20 7.68
N GLY A 532 10.42 19.95 7.43
CA GLY A 532 9.69 19.10 6.50
C GLY A 532 9.96 17.63 6.71
N GLY A 533 9.09 16.81 6.17
CA GLY A 533 9.18 15.36 6.29
C GLY A 533 8.14 14.62 5.49
N SER A 534 8.04 13.32 5.72
CA SER A 534 7.14 12.43 5.01
C SER A 534 6.77 11.24 5.90
N ALA A 535 5.84 10.39 5.42
CA ALA A 535 5.33 9.26 6.19
C ALA A 535 5.05 8.02 5.32
N PRO A 536 6.10 7.33 4.80
CA PRO A 536 5.94 6.11 4.02
C PRO A 536 5.16 5.00 4.75
N GLY A 537 4.13 4.47 4.08
CA GLY A 537 3.32 3.37 4.59
C GLY A 537 4.07 2.03 4.54
N ILE A 538 4.42 1.48 5.70
CA ILE A 538 5.17 0.22 5.80
C ILE A 538 4.38 -0.93 5.20
N ASP A 539 3.09 -0.99 5.47
CA ASP A 539 2.22 -2.06 4.97
C ASP A 539 2.20 -2.13 3.44
N ARG A 540 2.15 -0.97 2.76
CA ARG A 540 2.21 -0.88 1.29
C ARG A 540 3.57 -1.29 0.75
N ILE A 541 4.66 -0.87 1.40
CA ILE A 541 6.03 -1.27 1.03
C ILE A 541 6.17 -2.79 1.09
N VAL A 542 5.74 -3.41 2.20
CA VAL A 542 5.82 -4.86 2.39
C VAL A 542 4.91 -5.60 1.40
N MET A 543 3.69 -5.11 1.15
CA MET A 543 2.76 -5.67 0.17
C MET A 543 3.39 -5.73 -1.24
N MET A 544 4.04 -4.64 -1.66
CA MET A 544 4.73 -4.59 -2.96
C MET A 544 5.93 -5.55 -3.03
N LEU A 545 6.75 -5.61 -1.98
CA LEU A 545 7.92 -6.49 -1.92
C LEU A 545 7.53 -7.97 -1.87
N ALA A 546 6.42 -8.29 -1.20
CA ALA A 546 5.84 -9.63 -1.12
C ALA A 546 5.08 -10.04 -2.39
N ASP A 547 4.88 -9.14 -3.35
CA ASP A 547 4.04 -9.33 -4.54
C ASP A 547 2.59 -9.72 -4.22
N GLU A 548 2.05 -9.13 -3.13
CA GLU A 548 0.68 -9.37 -2.68
C GLU A 548 -0.27 -8.30 -3.22
N ARG A 549 -1.51 -8.71 -3.49
CA ARG A 549 -2.56 -7.81 -3.97
C ARG A 549 -3.42 -7.22 -2.86
N ASN A 550 -3.32 -7.79 -1.66
CA ASN A 550 -4.12 -7.43 -0.50
C ASN A 550 -3.21 -7.18 0.70
N ILE A 551 -3.33 -5.99 1.28
CA ILE A 551 -2.51 -5.57 2.42
C ILE A 551 -2.68 -6.48 3.66
N ARG A 552 -3.83 -7.15 3.82
CA ARG A 552 -4.08 -8.10 4.91
C ARG A 552 -3.21 -9.35 4.86
N GLU A 553 -2.60 -9.64 3.71
CA GLU A 553 -1.65 -10.75 3.57
C GLU A 553 -0.28 -10.47 4.22
N VAL A 554 0.03 -9.21 4.51
CA VAL A 554 1.30 -8.77 5.10
C VAL A 554 1.17 -8.21 6.52
N VAL A 555 -0.02 -8.31 7.12
CA VAL A 555 -0.32 -7.94 8.51
C VAL A 555 -0.62 -9.20 9.31
N ALA A 556 0.00 -9.36 10.49
CA ALA A 556 -0.15 -10.59 11.28
C ALA A 556 -1.61 -10.84 11.70
N PHE A 557 -2.28 -9.84 12.23
CA PHE A 557 -3.66 -9.91 12.73
C PHE A 557 -4.47 -8.71 12.21
N PRO A 558 -4.86 -8.70 10.91
CA PRO A 558 -5.62 -7.60 10.34
C PRO A 558 -7.11 -7.71 10.69
N LEU A 559 -7.79 -6.57 10.66
CA LEU A 559 -9.25 -6.54 10.60
C LEU A 559 -9.75 -7.00 9.21
N ASN A 560 -10.97 -7.53 9.16
CA ASN A 560 -11.63 -7.85 7.90
C ASN A 560 -12.15 -6.59 7.18
N GLN A 561 -12.86 -6.77 6.05
CA GLN A 561 -13.41 -5.65 5.27
C GLN A 561 -14.49 -4.85 6.03
N GLN A 562 -15.13 -5.42 7.03
CA GLN A 562 -16.12 -4.79 7.89
C GLN A 562 -15.51 -4.20 9.18
N ALA A 563 -14.19 -4.03 9.23
CA ALA A 563 -13.45 -3.56 10.40
C ALA A 563 -13.66 -4.42 11.66
N MET A 564 -13.77 -5.75 11.50
CA MET A 564 -13.91 -6.70 12.61
C MET A 564 -12.66 -7.58 12.75
N ASP A 565 -12.23 -7.81 13.97
CA ASP A 565 -11.33 -8.90 14.33
C ASP A 565 -12.16 -10.16 14.63
N LEU A 566 -12.20 -11.08 13.68
CA LEU A 566 -13.01 -12.30 13.79
C LEU A 566 -12.43 -13.30 14.80
N MET A 567 -11.13 -13.25 15.08
CA MET A 567 -10.47 -14.12 16.03
C MET A 567 -10.68 -13.66 17.47
N MET A 568 -10.50 -12.37 17.73
CA MET A 568 -10.68 -11.77 19.06
C MET A 568 -12.10 -11.25 19.32
N GLN A 569 -12.98 -11.34 18.31
CA GLN A 569 -14.38 -10.89 18.35
C GLN A 569 -14.52 -9.40 18.69
N ALA A 570 -13.67 -8.57 18.08
CA ALA A 570 -13.77 -7.12 18.21
C ALA A 570 -14.36 -6.50 16.92
N PRO A 571 -15.19 -5.42 17.03
CA PRO A 571 -15.66 -4.79 18.27
C PRO A 571 -16.69 -5.63 19.02
N SER A 572 -16.71 -5.53 20.34
CA SER A 572 -17.62 -6.26 21.21
C SER A 572 -18.47 -5.34 22.07
N ALA A 573 -19.59 -5.87 22.58
CA ALA A 573 -20.45 -5.12 23.50
C ALA A 573 -19.73 -4.81 24.81
N VAL A 574 -19.93 -3.61 25.34
CA VAL A 574 -19.38 -3.17 26.61
C VAL A 574 -20.42 -3.43 27.73
N PRO A 575 -20.04 -4.05 28.86
CA PRO A 575 -20.93 -4.26 29.99
C PRO A 575 -21.54 -2.95 30.52
N ALA A 576 -22.80 -3.02 31.00
CA ALA A 576 -23.56 -1.84 31.42
C ALA A 576 -22.92 -1.09 32.61
N ASP A 577 -22.26 -1.80 33.53
CA ASP A 577 -21.51 -1.22 34.64
C ASP A 577 -20.33 -0.38 34.16
N ARG A 578 -19.61 -0.82 33.11
CA ARG A 578 -18.53 -0.07 32.49
C ARG A 578 -19.04 1.18 31.80
N LEU A 579 -20.15 1.10 31.05
CA LEU A 579 -20.78 2.27 30.45
C LEU A 579 -21.22 3.29 31.51
N LYS A 580 -21.76 2.82 32.64
CA LYS A 580 -22.14 3.66 33.77
C LYS A 580 -20.92 4.34 34.41
N GLU A 581 -19.82 3.61 34.59
CA GLU A 581 -18.54 4.15 35.07
C GLU A 581 -17.98 5.26 34.19
N LEU A 582 -18.18 5.12 32.87
CA LEU A 582 -17.77 6.11 31.86
C LEU A 582 -18.79 7.23 31.64
N HIS A 583 -19.95 7.22 32.32
CA HIS A 583 -21.06 8.15 32.12
C HIS A 583 -21.59 8.19 30.68
N ILE A 584 -21.61 7.02 30.00
CA ILE A 584 -22.05 6.87 28.61
C ILE A 584 -23.41 6.16 28.58
N ARG A 585 -24.32 6.63 27.70
CA ARG A 585 -25.54 5.94 27.29
C ARG A 585 -25.47 5.64 25.79
N LEU A 586 -25.90 4.44 25.42
CA LEU A 586 -25.97 4.04 24.02
C LEU A 586 -27.29 4.55 23.39
N ASP A 587 -27.18 5.23 22.27
CA ASP A 587 -28.29 5.56 21.38
C ASP A 587 -28.16 4.67 20.14
N LEU A 588 -28.78 3.49 20.20
CA LEU A 588 -28.67 2.50 19.15
C LEU A 588 -29.68 2.77 18.04
N PRO A 589 -29.31 2.60 16.76
CA PRO A 589 -30.25 2.68 15.66
C PRO A 589 -31.36 1.61 15.85
N PRO A 590 -32.60 1.90 15.40
CA PRO A 590 -33.69 0.93 15.49
C PRO A 590 -33.28 -0.35 14.74
N VAL A 591 -33.52 -1.50 15.39
CA VAL A 591 -33.30 -2.81 14.77
C VAL A 591 -34.19 -2.88 13.52
N LYS A 592 -33.57 -2.90 12.35
CA LYS A 592 -34.27 -3.18 11.10
C LYS A 592 -34.84 -4.59 11.22
N LYS A 593 -36.17 -4.69 11.28
CA LYS A 593 -36.91 -5.97 11.26
C LYS A 593 -36.77 -6.65 9.91
#